data_4a65919af601645330e36c8cdd79c848
#
_entry.id   4a65919af601645330e36c8cdd79c848
#
_cell.length_a   1.000
_cell.length_b   1.000
_cell.length_c   1.000
_cell.angle_alpha   90.00
_cell.angle_beta   90.00
_cell.angle_gamma   90.00
#
_symmetry.space_group_name_H-M   'P 1'
#
loop_
_entity.id
_entity.type
_entity.pdbx_description
1 polymer ?
#
loop_
_entity_poly.entity_id
_entity_poly.type
_entity_poly.pdbx_seq_one_letter_code
_entity_poly.pdbx_strand_id
1 'polypeptide(L)'
;TEWTPKTVQQRKAEKAARQAAATRSLQAEQAKTHKQAQARGEETATGLTMITAAHTCNRKAEQQAAAQGVNWNGNPDIDLQLHKTIGKNTFSIVYGATMKQPGASKLPVTVHCLVTGTEDHPHVTDLNINPQQ
;
A
#
# COMPACT_ATOMS: atom_id res chain seq x y z
N THR A 1 -33.80 31.96 -42.53
CA THR A 1 -33.16 30.77 -42.04
C THR A 1 -33.02 30.81 -40.54
N GLU A 2 -33.83 30.04 -39.93
CA GLU A 2 -33.77 29.99 -38.50
C GLU A 2 -32.56 29.14 -38.07
N TRP A 3 -31.55 29.83 -37.60
CA TRP A 3 -30.52 29.15 -36.86
C TRP A 3 -31.03 28.88 -35.46
N THR A 4 -31.31 27.63 -35.17
CA THR A 4 -31.57 27.24 -33.79
C THR A 4 -30.26 26.80 -33.13
N PRO A 5 -29.68 27.64 -32.30
CA PRO A 5 -28.52 27.18 -31.54
C PRO A 5 -28.92 25.97 -30.70
N LYS A 6 -28.07 25.00 -30.62
CA LYS A 6 -28.26 23.97 -29.62
C LYS A 6 -28.54 24.67 -28.29
N THR A 7 -29.65 24.32 -27.69
CA THR A 7 -30.01 24.94 -26.42
C THR A 7 -28.94 24.67 -25.36
N VAL A 8 -28.87 25.52 -24.36
CA VAL A 8 -27.94 25.32 -23.24
C VAL A 8 -28.14 23.94 -22.64
N GLN A 9 -29.38 23.43 -22.63
CA GLN A 9 -29.69 22.09 -22.13
C GLN A 9 -29.05 21.00 -22.98
N GLN A 10 -29.06 21.12 -24.29
CA GLN A 10 -28.44 20.15 -25.20
C GLN A 10 -26.92 20.12 -25.02
N ARG A 11 -26.31 21.28 -24.88
CA ARG A 11 -24.86 21.37 -24.61
C ARG A 11 -24.50 20.77 -23.27
N LYS A 12 -25.28 20.99 -22.23
CA LYS A 12 -25.08 20.40 -20.91
C LYS A 12 -25.23 18.88 -20.96
N ALA A 13 -26.21 18.36 -21.71
CA ALA A 13 -26.41 16.92 -21.86
C ALA A 13 -25.23 16.27 -22.57
N GLU A 14 -24.72 16.89 -23.64
CA GLU A 14 -23.56 16.39 -24.39
C GLU A 14 -22.31 16.37 -23.50
N LYS A 15 -22.10 17.44 -22.73
CA LYS A 15 -20.95 17.55 -21.81
C LYS A 15 -21.05 16.50 -20.72
N ALA A 16 -22.22 16.30 -20.13
CA ALA A 16 -22.44 15.30 -19.09
C ALA A 16 -22.20 13.89 -19.63
N ALA A 17 -22.65 13.59 -20.86
CA ALA A 17 -22.42 12.29 -21.49
C ALA A 17 -20.92 12.04 -21.72
N ARG A 18 -20.16 13.03 -22.15
CA ARG A 18 -18.71 12.91 -22.32
C ARG A 18 -18.00 12.68 -21.00
N GLN A 19 -18.39 13.39 -19.96
CA GLN A 19 -17.82 13.22 -18.61
C GLN A 19 -18.13 11.83 -18.06
N ALA A 20 -19.34 11.34 -18.22
CA ALA A 20 -19.72 10.00 -17.78
C ALA A 20 -18.92 8.91 -18.52
N ALA A 21 -18.73 9.06 -19.83
CA ALA A 21 -17.93 8.12 -20.62
C ALA A 21 -16.46 8.14 -20.17
N ALA A 22 -15.87 9.32 -19.95
CA ALA A 22 -14.51 9.45 -19.45
C ALA A 22 -14.36 8.82 -18.06
N THR A 23 -15.31 9.02 -17.16
CA THR A 23 -15.30 8.44 -15.83
C THR A 23 -15.38 6.91 -15.90
N ARG A 24 -16.23 6.35 -16.74
CA ARG A 24 -16.34 4.90 -16.93
C ARG A 24 -15.03 4.31 -17.45
N SER A 25 -14.37 4.99 -18.39
CA SER A 25 -13.09 4.57 -18.93
C SER A 25 -12.01 4.56 -17.87
N LEU A 26 -11.93 5.60 -17.04
CA LEU A 26 -11.00 5.67 -15.92
C LEU A 26 -11.25 4.56 -14.89
N GLN A 27 -12.51 4.31 -14.55
CA GLN A 27 -12.85 3.25 -13.61
C GLN A 27 -12.47 1.86 -14.15
N ALA A 28 -12.67 1.62 -15.45
CA ALA A 28 -12.29 0.37 -16.07
C ALA A 28 -10.76 0.19 -16.09
N GLU A 29 -10.01 1.25 -16.35
CA GLU A 29 -8.55 1.21 -16.29
C GLU A 29 -8.04 0.98 -14.87
N GLN A 30 -8.63 1.62 -13.87
CA GLN A 30 -8.28 1.42 -12.47
C GLN A 30 -8.56 -0.01 -12.04
N ALA A 31 -9.72 -0.58 -12.39
CA ALA A 31 -10.05 -1.97 -12.08
C ALA A 31 -9.06 -2.94 -12.72
N LYS A 32 -8.64 -2.69 -13.95
CA LYS A 32 -7.64 -3.51 -14.65
C LYS A 32 -6.29 -3.42 -13.95
N THR A 33 -5.88 -2.21 -13.55
CA THR A 33 -4.62 -1.98 -12.84
C THR A 33 -4.61 -2.73 -11.50
N HIS A 34 -5.71 -2.69 -10.74
CA HIS A 34 -5.84 -3.41 -9.48
C HIS A 34 -5.75 -4.92 -9.69
N LYS A 35 -6.43 -5.46 -10.71
CA LYS A 35 -6.34 -6.89 -11.02
C LYS A 35 -4.92 -7.32 -11.37
N GLN A 36 -4.21 -6.50 -12.13
CA GLN A 36 -2.83 -6.79 -12.50
C GLN A 36 -1.91 -6.75 -11.28
N ALA A 37 -2.09 -5.76 -10.40
CA ALA A 37 -1.32 -5.65 -9.17
C ALA A 37 -1.59 -6.85 -8.24
N GLN A 38 -2.85 -7.27 -8.11
CA GLN A 38 -3.22 -8.44 -7.33
C GLN A 38 -2.61 -9.72 -7.89
N ALA A 39 -2.58 -9.87 -9.22
CA ALA A 39 -1.97 -11.02 -9.87
C ALA A 39 -0.46 -11.09 -9.63
N ARG A 40 0.22 -9.93 -9.49
CA ARG A 40 1.64 -9.86 -9.18
C ARG A 40 1.96 -9.97 -7.69
N GLY A 41 0.96 -10.08 -6.84
CA GLY A 41 1.16 -10.10 -5.39
C GLY A 41 1.55 -8.75 -4.80
N GLU A 42 1.20 -7.65 -5.48
CA GLU A 42 1.50 -6.28 -5.04
C GLU A 42 0.31 -5.59 -4.38
N GLU A 43 -0.84 -6.23 -4.39
CA GLU A 43 -2.07 -5.70 -3.80
C GLU A 43 -2.98 -6.85 -3.38
N THR A 44 -3.67 -6.69 -2.24
CA THR A 44 -4.68 -7.65 -1.80
C THR A 44 -6.02 -7.40 -2.49
N ALA A 45 -6.93 -8.36 -2.40
CA ALA A 45 -8.29 -8.20 -2.94
C ALA A 45 -9.06 -7.06 -2.26
N THR A 46 -8.66 -6.65 -1.05
CA THR A 46 -9.27 -5.52 -0.32
C THR A 46 -8.64 -4.18 -0.68
N GLY A 47 -7.67 -4.16 -1.59
CA GLY A 47 -7.03 -2.94 -2.07
C GLY A 47 -5.77 -2.52 -1.31
N LEU A 48 -5.34 -3.29 -0.33
CA LEU A 48 -4.12 -3.01 0.42
C LEU A 48 -2.90 -3.25 -0.48
N THR A 49 -2.08 -2.23 -0.68
CA THR A 49 -0.89 -2.32 -1.52
C THR A 49 0.34 -2.76 -0.72
N MET A 50 1.31 -3.32 -1.42
CA MET A 50 2.60 -3.73 -0.86
C MET A 50 3.31 -2.58 -0.16
N ILE A 51 3.31 -1.40 -0.76
CA ILE A 51 3.99 -0.22 -0.22
C ILE A 51 3.38 0.19 1.10
N THR A 52 2.05 0.32 1.16
CA THR A 52 1.33 0.67 2.39
C THR A 52 1.55 -0.38 3.48
N ALA A 53 1.48 -1.67 3.12
CA ALA A 53 1.73 -2.76 4.06
C ALA A 53 3.15 -2.67 4.64
N ALA A 54 4.15 -2.48 3.80
CA ALA A 54 5.54 -2.39 4.24
C ALA A 54 5.77 -1.18 5.15
N HIS A 55 5.24 -0.02 4.82
CA HIS A 55 5.36 1.18 5.64
C HIS A 55 4.61 1.05 6.96
N THR A 56 3.46 0.39 6.97
CA THR A 56 2.70 0.12 8.18
C THR A 56 3.49 -0.79 9.12
N CYS A 57 4.12 -1.84 8.59
CA CYS A 57 5.01 -2.72 9.35
C CYS A 57 6.18 -1.94 9.96
N ASN A 58 6.83 -1.11 9.17
CA ASN A 58 7.99 -0.35 9.62
C ASN A 58 7.62 0.64 10.72
N ARG A 59 6.49 1.30 10.59
CA ARG A 59 5.98 2.23 11.61
C ARG A 59 5.73 1.52 12.93
N LYS A 60 5.11 0.34 12.87
CA LYS A 60 4.84 -0.46 14.06
C LYS A 60 6.12 -0.94 14.72
N ALA A 61 7.09 -1.41 13.92
CA ALA A 61 8.39 -1.84 14.43
C ALA A 61 9.14 -0.69 15.09
N GLU A 62 9.12 0.49 14.47
CA GLU A 62 9.74 1.70 15.03
C GLU A 62 9.12 2.09 16.36
N GLN A 63 7.80 2.02 16.47
CA GLN A 63 7.09 2.30 17.72
C GLN A 63 7.48 1.34 18.83
N GLN A 64 7.58 0.04 18.52
CA GLN A 64 8.00 -0.96 19.50
C GLN A 64 9.44 -0.76 19.95
N ALA A 65 10.33 -0.44 19.01
CA ALA A 65 11.73 -0.17 19.33
C ALA A 65 11.86 1.07 20.19
N ALA A 66 11.16 2.15 19.89
CA ALA A 66 11.17 3.39 20.65
C ALA A 66 10.67 3.16 22.09
N ALA A 67 9.67 2.33 22.27
CA ALA A 67 9.15 1.98 23.59
C ALA A 67 10.19 1.27 24.48
N GLN A 68 11.19 0.63 23.85
CA GLN A 68 12.27 -0.06 24.55
C GLN A 68 13.56 0.76 24.58
N GLY A 69 13.53 2.02 24.13
CA GLY A 69 14.73 2.87 24.07
C GLY A 69 15.72 2.49 22.97
N VAL A 70 15.27 1.80 21.95
CA VAL A 70 16.10 1.33 20.85
C VAL A 70 15.88 2.24 19.63
N ASN A 71 16.98 2.64 18.98
CA ASN A 71 16.91 3.38 17.74
C ASN A 71 16.66 2.41 16.59
N TRP A 72 15.68 2.72 15.77
CA TRP A 72 15.26 1.90 14.64
C TRP A 72 15.62 2.59 13.33
N ASN A 73 16.27 1.85 12.44
CA ASN A 73 16.54 2.32 11.09
C ASN A 73 16.11 1.24 10.11
N GLY A 74 14.91 1.39 9.56
CA GLY A 74 14.38 0.48 8.55
C GLY A 74 13.85 1.26 7.37
N ASN A 75 14.15 0.78 6.17
CA ASN A 75 13.62 1.34 4.94
C ASN A 75 13.12 0.22 4.05
N PRO A 76 11.82 -0.15 4.18
CA PRO A 76 11.29 -1.26 3.40
C PRO A 76 11.26 -0.99 1.90
N ASP A 77 11.37 0.27 1.46
CA ASP A 77 11.43 0.58 0.03
C ASP A 77 12.74 0.12 -0.60
N ILE A 78 13.80 0.05 0.19
CA ILE A 78 15.14 -0.35 -0.27
C ILE A 78 15.43 -1.81 0.11
N ASP A 79 15.07 -2.21 1.32
CA ASP A 79 15.49 -3.48 1.91
C ASP A 79 14.40 -4.54 1.89
N LEU A 80 13.36 -4.36 1.09
CA LEU A 80 12.28 -5.34 0.97
C LEU A 80 12.79 -6.64 0.34
N GLN A 81 12.73 -7.72 1.09
CA GLN A 81 13.23 -9.03 0.66
C GLN A 81 12.12 -9.91 0.11
N LEU A 82 10.93 -9.84 0.68
CA LEU A 82 9.79 -10.65 0.27
C LEU A 82 8.49 -9.90 0.50
N HIS A 83 7.61 -10.00 -0.48
CA HIS A 83 6.22 -9.60 -0.30
C HIS A 83 5.34 -10.67 -0.91
N LYS A 84 4.25 -11.02 -0.22
CA LYS A 84 3.35 -12.07 -0.67
C LYS A 84 1.96 -11.80 -0.11
N THR A 85 0.96 -11.99 -0.95
CA THR A 85 -0.43 -11.96 -0.48
C THR A 85 -0.81 -13.33 0.07
N ILE A 86 -1.47 -13.33 1.22
CA ILE A 86 -1.98 -14.54 1.87
C ILE A 86 -3.49 -14.38 1.97
N GLY A 87 -4.24 -15.30 1.32
CA GLY A 87 -5.69 -15.17 1.26
C GLY A 87 -6.10 -13.94 0.47
N LYS A 88 -7.19 -13.29 0.88
CA LYS A 88 -7.78 -12.17 0.14
C LYS A 88 -7.43 -10.80 0.70
N ASN A 89 -6.90 -10.74 1.92
CA ASN A 89 -6.80 -9.47 2.63
C ASN A 89 -5.50 -9.30 3.44
N THR A 90 -4.54 -10.19 3.31
CA THR A 90 -3.34 -10.17 4.13
C THR A 90 -2.08 -10.11 3.29
N PHE A 91 -1.16 -9.23 3.66
CA PHE A 91 0.20 -9.20 3.11
C PHE A 91 1.18 -9.79 4.11
N SER A 92 2.08 -10.63 3.60
CA SER A 92 3.27 -11.06 4.32
C SER A 92 4.45 -10.25 3.78
N ILE A 93 5.10 -9.51 4.66
CA ILE A 93 6.20 -8.60 4.31
C ILE A 93 7.44 -9.04 5.08
N VAL A 94 8.57 -9.17 4.38
CA VAL A 94 9.86 -9.45 4.98
C VAL A 94 10.86 -8.41 4.49
N TYR A 95 11.49 -7.71 5.40
CA TYR A 95 12.51 -6.72 5.04
C TYR A 95 13.61 -6.64 6.09
N GLY A 96 14.76 -6.07 5.70
CA GLY A 96 15.88 -5.86 6.60
C GLY A 96 15.82 -4.50 7.27
N ALA A 97 16.27 -4.44 8.52
CA ALA A 97 16.38 -3.19 9.27
C ALA A 97 17.57 -3.28 10.20
N THR A 98 17.87 -2.17 10.88
CA THR A 98 18.97 -2.09 11.84
C THR A 98 18.43 -1.52 13.15
N MET A 99 18.79 -2.15 14.26
CA MET A 99 18.48 -1.67 15.60
C MET A 99 19.76 -1.25 16.29
N LYS A 100 19.69 -0.19 17.11
CA LYS A 100 20.81 0.25 17.90
C LYS A 100 20.36 0.67 19.29
N GLN A 101 20.87 -0.01 20.31
CA GLN A 101 20.72 0.40 21.69
C GLN A 101 21.81 1.40 22.06
N PRO A 102 21.58 2.32 23.04
CA PRO A 102 22.61 3.23 23.50
C PRO A 102 23.86 2.47 24.01
N GLY A 103 25.03 2.84 23.52
CA GLY A 103 26.28 2.20 23.92
C GLY A 103 26.57 0.86 23.26
N ALA A 104 25.73 0.40 22.34
CA ALA A 104 25.90 -0.86 21.63
C ALA A 104 26.14 -0.64 20.14
N SER A 105 26.65 -1.67 19.47
CA SER A 105 26.82 -1.67 18.02
C SER A 105 25.48 -1.84 17.33
N LYS A 106 25.39 -1.42 16.08
CA LYS A 106 24.20 -1.65 15.25
C LYS A 106 23.97 -3.14 15.06
N LEU A 107 22.74 -3.59 15.24
CA LEU A 107 22.34 -4.97 15.06
C LEU A 107 21.44 -5.09 13.83
N PRO A 108 21.87 -5.77 12.77
CA PRO A 108 21.01 -6.02 11.63
C PRO A 108 19.93 -7.04 12.00
N VAL A 109 18.71 -6.78 11.61
CA VAL A 109 17.56 -7.62 11.91
C VAL A 109 16.73 -7.87 10.66
N THR A 110 15.97 -8.96 10.67
CA THR A 110 14.97 -9.26 9.66
C THR A 110 13.60 -9.11 10.29
N VAL A 111 12.73 -8.36 9.62
CA VAL A 111 11.37 -8.11 10.07
C VAL A 111 10.42 -8.99 9.27
N HIS A 112 9.61 -9.78 9.98
CA HIS A 112 8.52 -10.55 9.40
C HIS A 112 7.22 -9.95 9.90
N CYS A 113 6.33 -9.56 9.00
CA CYS A 113 5.14 -8.83 9.37
C CYS A 113 3.95 -9.29 8.53
N LEU A 114 2.80 -9.43 9.19
CA LEU A 114 1.54 -9.67 8.51
C LEU A 114 0.66 -8.42 8.66
N VAL A 115 0.17 -7.91 7.54
CA VAL A 115 -0.68 -6.74 7.50
C VAL A 115 -1.97 -7.10 6.78
N THR A 116 -3.09 -6.73 7.37
CA THR A 116 -4.42 -6.94 6.80
C THR A 116 -5.15 -5.60 6.72
N GLY A 117 -6.33 -5.61 6.13
CA GLY A 117 -7.19 -4.44 6.04
C GLY A 117 -7.26 -3.85 4.64
N THR A 118 -7.41 -2.54 4.58
CA THR A 118 -7.56 -1.78 3.33
C THR A 118 -6.44 -0.75 3.22
N GLU A 119 -6.34 -0.11 2.05
CA GLU A 119 -5.36 0.95 1.84
C GLU A 119 -5.51 2.09 2.85
N ASP A 120 -6.75 2.45 3.18
CA ASP A 120 -7.02 3.53 4.12
C ASP A 120 -6.90 3.11 5.59
N HIS A 121 -7.05 1.81 5.87
CA HIS A 121 -7.05 1.27 7.23
C HIS A 121 -6.21 -0.01 7.30
N PRO A 122 -4.89 0.09 7.09
CA PRO A 122 -4.01 -1.06 7.24
C PRO A 122 -3.84 -1.43 8.72
N HIS A 123 -3.73 -2.73 9.00
CA HIS A 123 -3.64 -3.22 10.35
C HIS A 123 -2.62 -4.35 10.45
N VAL A 124 -1.63 -4.20 11.34
CA VAL A 124 -0.63 -5.23 11.61
C VAL A 124 -1.23 -6.29 12.52
N THR A 125 -1.27 -7.53 12.06
CA THR A 125 -1.78 -8.66 12.85
C THR A 125 -0.68 -9.47 13.50
N ASP A 126 0.54 -9.43 12.94
CA ASP A 126 1.68 -10.14 13.50
C ASP A 126 2.96 -9.41 13.10
N LEU A 127 3.90 -9.33 14.03
CA LEU A 127 5.19 -8.67 13.80
C LEU A 127 6.26 -9.40 14.57
N ASN A 128 7.26 -9.94 13.86
CA ASN A 128 8.41 -10.63 14.43
C ASN A 128 9.69 -9.99 13.93
N ILE A 129 10.58 -9.65 14.85
CA ILE A 129 11.87 -9.05 14.56
C ILE A 129 12.94 -10.01 15.05
N ASN A 130 13.77 -10.51 14.13
CA ASN A 130 14.79 -11.51 14.44
C ASN A 130 16.16 -10.99 14.01
N PRO A 131 17.23 -11.24 14.80
CA PRO A 131 18.58 -10.90 14.36
C PRO A 131 18.93 -11.62 13.08
N GLN A 132 19.63 -10.93 12.17
CA GLN A 132 20.19 -11.55 10.99
C GLN A 132 21.42 -12.38 11.39
N GLN A 133 21.45 -13.57 10.87
CA GLN A 133 22.62 -14.44 11.06
C GLN A 133 23.62 -14.26 9.94
#